data_e5c86f12de7589e878ab5d95464cfef4
#
_entry.id   e5c86f12de7589e878ab5d95464cfef4
#
_cell.length_a   1.000
_cell.length_b   1.000
_cell.length_c   1.000
_cell.angle_alpha   90.00
_cell.angle_beta   90.00
_cell.angle_gamma   90.00
#
_symmetry.space_group_name_H-M   'P 1'
#
loop_
_entity.id
_entity.type
_entity.pdbx_description
1 polymer ?
#
loop_
_entity_poly.entity_id
_entity_poly.type
_entity_poly.pdbx_seq_one_letter_code
_entity_poly.pdbx_strand_id
1 'polypeptide(L)'
;MIETTNLTRSYGDICALKPLDLQVPEGEWLTVMGHSGSGKSTLMNLVGGLDRPSAGSLQVGGKDLLAFTEDGLARFRREFVGIIFQQHHLVPYLTAVENVMLAQYFHSVPDEAEARSSLERVGLGHRLKNRPGELSGGEQQRVCIARAIINSPKLLLGDEPTGNLDQKSTLMVMELLKELRAEEKFTVIMVTHNQEVAAWGDRTIYLNDGMLVREESRLKVAEV
;
A
#
# COMPACT_ATOMS: atom_id res chain seq x y z
N MET A 1 6.38 -7.48 11.79
CA MET A 1 6.44 -7.20 10.34
C MET A 1 7.33 -5.99 10.01
N ILE A 2 7.09 -4.83 10.59
CA ILE A 2 7.92 -3.62 10.40
C ILE A 2 8.44 -3.19 11.76
N GLU A 3 9.74 -2.88 11.83
CA GLU A 3 10.40 -2.38 13.02
C GLU A 3 11.33 -1.24 12.63
N THR A 4 11.17 -0.09 13.29
CA THR A 4 12.02 1.08 13.10
C THR A 4 12.58 1.54 14.43
N THR A 5 13.83 2.01 14.42
CA THR A 5 14.47 2.65 15.57
C THR A 5 15.13 3.94 15.12
N ASN A 6 14.70 5.07 15.69
CA ASN A 6 15.18 6.42 15.35
C ASN A 6 15.16 6.68 13.83
N LEU A 7 14.20 6.10 13.10
CA LEU A 7 14.11 6.23 11.64
C LEU A 7 13.94 7.68 11.24
N THR A 8 14.86 8.19 10.44
CA THR A 8 14.90 9.61 10.06
C THR A 8 15.09 9.75 8.56
N ARG A 9 14.42 10.75 7.96
CA ARG A 9 14.65 11.11 6.56
C ARG A 9 14.71 12.62 6.36
N SER A 10 15.82 13.07 5.76
CA SER A 10 16.02 14.47 5.37
C SER A 10 16.28 14.58 3.87
N TYR A 11 15.82 15.66 3.26
CA TYR A 11 16.07 16.07 1.88
C TYR A 11 16.74 17.46 1.92
N GLY A 12 18.05 17.48 1.77
CA GLY A 12 18.84 18.70 2.03
C GLY A 12 18.63 19.16 3.47
N ASP A 13 18.21 20.40 3.65
CA ASP A 13 17.98 21.00 4.97
C ASP A 13 16.60 20.67 5.58
N ILE A 14 15.73 19.99 4.84
CA ILE A 14 14.38 19.67 5.29
C ILE A 14 14.35 18.26 5.89
N CYS A 15 14.08 18.17 7.20
CA CYS A 15 13.83 16.90 7.87
C CYS A 15 12.36 16.50 7.68
N ALA A 16 12.09 15.64 6.68
CA ALA A 16 10.74 15.21 6.33
C ALA A 16 10.18 14.14 7.27
N LEU A 17 11.05 13.32 7.88
CA LEU A 17 10.69 12.38 8.94
C LEU A 17 11.73 12.53 10.05
N LYS A 18 11.29 12.96 11.22
CA LYS A 18 12.09 13.05 12.45
C LYS A 18 12.21 11.68 13.10
N PRO A 19 13.13 11.47 14.06
CA PRO A 19 13.33 10.16 14.65
C PRO A 19 12.02 9.48 15.05
N LEU A 20 11.73 8.33 14.41
CA LEU A 20 10.51 7.57 14.58
C LEU A 20 10.83 6.14 15.00
N ASP A 21 10.29 5.73 16.15
CA ASP A 21 10.23 4.35 16.59
C ASP A 21 8.82 3.82 16.32
N LEU A 22 8.72 2.76 15.52
CA LEU A 22 7.45 2.17 15.12
C LEU A 22 7.58 0.65 15.03
N GLN A 23 6.60 -0.05 15.58
CA GLN A 23 6.45 -1.49 15.41
C GLN A 23 5.08 -1.77 14.78
N VAL A 24 5.07 -2.57 13.71
CA VAL A 24 3.83 -3.04 13.05
C VAL A 24 3.88 -4.56 13.02
N PRO A 25 3.02 -5.25 13.76
CA PRO A 25 2.88 -6.70 13.71
C PRO A 25 2.53 -7.22 12.30
N GLU A 26 2.76 -8.50 12.06
CA GLU A 26 2.32 -9.17 10.84
C GLU A 26 0.79 -9.23 10.80
N GLY A 27 0.22 -8.97 9.64
CA GLY A 27 -1.22 -8.97 9.42
C GLY A 27 -1.95 -7.73 9.98
N GLU A 28 -1.27 -6.78 10.63
CA GLU A 28 -1.89 -5.52 11.09
C GLU A 28 -2.25 -4.62 9.90
N TRP A 29 -3.37 -3.91 10.02
CA TRP A 29 -3.70 -2.77 9.16
C TRP A 29 -3.43 -1.48 9.93
N LEU A 30 -2.27 -0.87 9.65
CA LEU A 30 -1.89 0.44 10.18
C LEU A 30 -2.35 1.54 9.24
N THR A 31 -3.08 2.52 9.76
CA THR A 31 -3.38 3.75 9.04
C THR A 31 -2.48 4.88 9.51
N VAL A 32 -1.95 5.65 8.57
CA VAL A 32 -1.10 6.82 8.82
C VAL A 32 -1.85 8.07 8.40
N MET A 33 -2.19 8.91 9.36
CA MET A 33 -2.89 10.17 9.14
C MET A 33 -1.99 11.38 9.39
N GLY A 34 -2.38 12.53 8.84
CA GLY A 34 -1.70 13.82 9.04
C GLY A 34 -1.95 14.76 7.88
N HIS A 35 -1.60 16.02 8.03
CA HIS A 35 -1.71 17.04 6.98
C HIS A 35 -0.76 16.76 5.80
N SER A 36 -0.96 17.47 4.68
CA SER A 36 0.00 17.46 3.58
C SER A 36 1.37 17.91 4.10
N GLY A 37 2.44 17.23 3.68
CA GLY A 37 3.81 17.51 4.13
C GLY A 37 4.18 16.98 5.52
N SER A 38 3.28 16.25 6.22
CA SER A 38 3.58 15.72 7.56
C SER A 38 4.52 14.50 7.61
N GLY A 39 5.00 13.99 6.46
CA GLY A 39 5.94 12.86 6.40
C GLY A 39 5.31 11.50 6.08
N LYS A 40 4.00 11.41 5.84
CA LYS A 40 3.28 10.14 5.59
C LYS A 40 3.82 9.37 4.37
N SER A 41 3.88 10.02 3.21
CA SER A 41 4.40 9.39 1.97
C SER A 41 5.90 9.10 2.10
N THR A 42 6.65 9.91 2.89
CA THR A 42 8.04 9.62 3.21
C THR A 42 8.16 8.32 4.00
N LEU A 43 7.38 8.14 5.07
CA LEU A 43 7.37 6.90 5.85
C LEU A 43 7.00 5.70 4.96
N MET A 44 5.93 5.84 4.15
CA MET A 44 5.49 4.78 3.24
C MET A 44 6.60 4.41 2.22
N ASN A 45 7.28 5.41 1.64
CA ASN A 45 8.36 5.18 0.68
C ASN A 45 9.56 4.48 1.32
N LEU A 46 9.92 4.82 2.55
CA LEU A 46 10.97 4.14 3.29
C LEU A 46 10.62 2.67 3.54
N VAL A 47 9.43 2.41 4.06
CA VAL A 47 8.95 1.04 4.35
C VAL A 47 8.81 0.22 3.07
N GLY A 48 8.41 0.84 1.97
CA GLY A 48 8.31 0.21 0.65
C GLY A 48 9.67 -0.01 -0.04
N GLY A 49 10.77 0.48 0.53
CA GLY A 49 12.09 0.43 -0.11
C GLY A 49 12.17 1.26 -1.39
N LEU A 50 11.35 2.31 -1.51
CA LEU A 50 11.37 3.29 -2.60
C LEU A 50 12.33 4.43 -2.32
N ASP A 51 12.68 4.63 -1.06
CA ASP A 51 13.64 5.62 -0.59
C ASP A 51 14.50 5.02 0.54
N ARG A 52 15.61 5.71 0.88
CA ARG A 52 16.53 5.29 1.94
C ARG A 52 16.45 6.23 3.12
N PRO A 53 16.47 5.73 4.37
CA PRO A 53 16.57 6.60 5.52
C PRO A 53 17.90 7.35 5.55
N SER A 54 17.90 8.54 6.16
CA SER A 54 19.12 9.32 6.42
C SER A 54 19.83 8.84 7.69
N ALA A 55 19.07 8.29 8.65
CA ALA A 55 19.59 7.72 9.89
C ALA A 55 18.58 6.74 10.52
N GLY A 56 19.01 6.00 11.54
CA GLY A 56 18.20 5.00 12.22
C GLY A 56 18.26 3.63 11.56
N SER A 57 17.35 2.74 11.95
CA SER A 57 17.23 1.41 11.38
C SER A 57 15.82 1.15 10.86
N LEU A 58 15.72 0.27 9.86
CA LEU A 58 14.45 -0.14 9.25
C LEU A 58 14.50 -1.62 8.88
N GLN A 59 13.70 -2.42 9.55
CA GLN A 59 13.49 -3.82 9.20
C GLN A 59 12.07 -4.04 8.70
N VAL A 60 11.92 -4.79 7.62
CA VAL A 60 10.62 -5.16 7.05
C VAL A 60 10.63 -6.66 6.73
N GLY A 61 9.72 -7.41 7.32
CA GLY A 61 9.69 -8.88 7.20
C GLY A 61 10.99 -9.55 7.67
N GLY A 62 11.62 -9.01 8.73
CA GLY A 62 12.90 -9.49 9.25
C GLY A 62 14.12 -9.16 8.38
N LYS A 63 13.94 -8.34 7.32
CA LYS A 63 15.01 -7.93 6.40
C LYS A 63 15.44 -6.50 6.71
N ASP A 64 16.74 -6.27 6.92
CA ASP A 64 17.30 -4.92 7.05
C ASP A 64 17.40 -4.27 5.67
N LEU A 65 16.53 -3.26 5.42
CA LEU A 65 16.50 -2.58 4.12
C LEU A 65 17.72 -1.69 3.87
N LEU A 66 18.45 -1.28 4.91
CA LEU A 66 19.68 -0.48 4.76
C LEU A 66 20.83 -1.32 4.20
N ALA A 67 20.83 -2.62 4.45
CA ALA A 67 21.85 -3.52 3.94
C ALA A 67 21.69 -3.86 2.45
N PHE A 68 20.55 -3.51 1.82
CA PHE A 68 20.29 -3.85 0.42
C PHE A 68 20.94 -2.85 -0.54
N THR A 69 21.45 -3.39 -1.66
CA THR A 69 21.78 -2.61 -2.86
C THR A 69 20.49 -2.16 -3.56
N GLU A 70 20.58 -1.31 -4.58
CA GLU A 70 19.42 -0.92 -5.39
C GLU A 70 18.72 -2.14 -6.04
N ASP A 71 19.50 -3.10 -6.54
CA ASP A 71 18.97 -4.35 -7.10
C ASP A 71 18.30 -5.19 -5.99
N GLY A 72 18.87 -5.20 -4.78
CA GLY A 72 18.27 -5.84 -3.61
C GLY A 72 16.91 -5.22 -3.22
N LEU A 73 16.82 -3.88 -3.21
CA LEU A 73 15.56 -3.16 -2.97
C LEU A 73 14.55 -3.40 -4.10
N ALA A 74 14.98 -3.42 -5.36
CA ALA A 74 14.11 -3.73 -6.49
C ALA A 74 13.53 -5.15 -6.37
N ARG A 75 14.35 -6.14 -5.97
CA ARG A 75 13.90 -7.49 -5.69
C ARG A 75 12.95 -7.54 -4.51
N PHE A 76 13.25 -6.84 -3.41
CA PHE A 76 12.39 -6.75 -2.25
C PHE A 76 11.01 -6.21 -2.63
N ARG A 77 10.93 -5.09 -3.38
CA ARG A 77 9.65 -4.54 -3.84
C ARG A 77 8.86 -5.54 -4.67
N ARG A 78 9.53 -6.18 -5.63
CA ARG A 78 8.92 -7.15 -6.54
C ARG A 78 8.31 -8.34 -5.82
N GLU A 79 9.02 -8.87 -4.81
CA GLU A 79 8.65 -10.13 -4.13
C GLU A 79 7.80 -9.91 -2.87
N PHE A 80 7.81 -8.71 -2.29
CA PHE A 80 7.30 -8.51 -0.95
C PHE A 80 6.23 -7.42 -0.85
N VAL A 81 6.21 -6.45 -1.77
CA VAL A 81 5.40 -5.23 -1.63
C VAL A 81 4.41 -5.08 -2.78
N GLY A 82 3.13 -4.93 -2.45
CA GLY A 82 2.11 -4.40 -3.35
C GLY A 82 1.89 -2.92 -3.06
N ILE A 83 1.73 -2.09 -4.10
CA ILE A 83 1.50 -0.65 -3.91
C ILE A 83 0.26 -0.22 -4.67
N ILE A 84 -0.61 0.52 -3.98
CA ILE A 84 -1.81 1.16 -4.53
C ILE A 84 -1.64 2.66 -4.36
N PHE A 85 -1.61 3.41 -5.47
CA PHE A 85 -1.47 4.85 -5.48
C PHE A 85 -2.82 5.56 -5.61
N GLN A 86 -2.88 6.83 -5.22
CA GLN A 86 -4.02 7.70 -5.43
C GLN A 86 -4.31 7.91 -6.93
N GLN A 87 -3.25 8.13 -7.72
CA GLN A 87 -3.33 8.09 -9.17
C GLN A 87 -3.16 6.65 -9.62
N HIS A 88 -4.06 6.17 -10.45
CA HIS A 88 -4.13 4.75 -10.83
C HIS A 88 -2.85 4.23 -11.54
N HIS A 89 -2.12 5.12 -12.25
CA HIS A 89 -0.93 4.75 -13.03
C HIS A 89 -1.16 3.51 -13.91
N LEU A 90 -2.37 3.39 -14.45
CA LEU A 90 -2.68 2.38 -15.45
C LEU A 90 -2.11 2.82 -16.80
N VAL A 91 -1.57 1.87 -17.55
CA VAL A 91 -1.08 2.11 -18.90
C VAL A 91 -2.30 2.24 -19.82
N PRO A 92 -2.56 3.42 -20.44
CA PRO A 92 -3.86 3.73 -21.03
C PRO A 92 -4.18 2.94 -22.30
N TYR A 93 -3.19 2.40 -22.96
CA TYR A 93 -3.35 1.60 -24.19
C TYR A 93 -3.39 0.09 -23.93
N LEU A 94 -3.14 -0.36 -22.72
CA LEU A 94 -3.30 -1.74 -22.28
C LEU A 94 -4.69 -1.99 -21.70
N THR A 95 -5.20 -3.19 -21.90
CA THR A 95 -6.46 -3.66 -21.28
C THR A 95 -6.29 -3.84 -19.77
N ALA A 96 -7.41 -4.09 -19.04
CA ALA A 96 -7.37 -4.36 -17.62
C ALA A 96 -6.49 -5.59 -17.30
N VAL A 97 -6.64 -6.68 -18.05
CA VAL A 97 -5.83 -7.90 -17.84
C VAL A 97 -4.35 -7.64 -18.12
N GLU A 98 -4.00 -6.93 -19.19
CA GLU A 98 -2.62 -6.59 -19.51
C GLU A 98 -1.99 -5.66 -18.46
N ASN A 99 -2.76 -4.73 -17.88
CA ASN A 99 -2.29 -3.89 -16.78
C ASN A 99 -1.97 -4.71 -15.51
N VAL A 100 -2.73 -5.75 -15.22
CA VAL A 100 -2.43 -6.66 -14.10
C VAL A 100 -1.21 -7.51 -14.42
N MET A 101 -1.10 -8.05 -15.64
CA MET A 101 0.05 -8.84 -16.09
C MET A 101 1.38 -8.08 -16.02
N LEU A 102 1.39 -6.73 -16.11
CA LEU A 102 2.62 -5.94 -15.95
C LEU A 102 3.36 -6.24 -14.64
N ALA A 103 2.65 -6.46 -13.54
CA ALA A 103 3.28 -6.81 -12.27
C ALA A 103 3.97 -8.18 -12.33
N GLN A 104 3.39 -9.13 -13.07
CA GLN A 104 3.97 -10.45 -13.26
C GLN A 104 5.24 -10.39 -14.13
N TYR A 105 5.27 -9.57 -15.19
CA TYR A 105 6.47 -9.43 -16.05
C TYR A 105 7.73 -9.05 -15.26
N PHE A 106 7.58 -8.30 -14.20
CA PHE A 106 8.69 -7.93 -13.33
C PHE A 106 8.99 -8.97 -12.25
N HIS A 107 8.07 -9.89 -11.98
CA HIS A 107 8.17 -10.87 -10.90
C HIS A 107 8.57 -12.28 -11.43
N SER A 108 7.89 -12.75 -12.47
CA SER A 108 7.98 -14.13 -12.96
C SER A 108 7.58 -14.20 -14.44
N VAL A 109 7.19 -15.38 -14.89
CA VAL A 109 6.55 -15.54 -16.20
C VAL A 109 5.10 -15.12 -16.11
N PRO A 110 4.63 -14.17 -16.96
CA PRO A 110 3.24 -13.73 -16.93
C PRO A 110 2.28 -14.87 -17.23
N ASP A 111 1.21 -14.95 -16.45
CA ASP A 111 0.10 -15.89 -16.65
C ASP A 111 -1.21 -15.10 -16.76
N GLU A 112 -1.79 -15.13 -17.97
CA GLU A 112 -3.05 -14.45 -18.24
C GLU A 112 -4.20 -15.06 -17.43
N ALA A 113 -4.19 -16.36 -17.15
CA ALA A 113 -5.26 -17.00 -16.36
C ALA A 113 -5.26 -16.51 -14.91
N GLU A 114 -4.08 -16.37 -14.30
CA GLU A 114 -3.95 -15.77 -12.97
C GLU A 114 -4.39 -14.30 -12.97
N ALA A 115 -4.00 -13.53 -13.99
CA ALA A 115 -4.41 -12.12 -14.10
C ALA A 115 -5.94 -11.97 -14.25
N ARG A 116 -6.58 -12.86 -15.01
CA ARG A 116 -8.05 -12.94 -15.12
C ARG A 116 -8.68 -13.28 -13.78
N SER A 117 -8.20 -14.30 -13.10
CA SER A 117 -8.68 -14.69 -11.77
C SER A 117 -8.55 -13.55 -10.76
N SER A 118 -7.42 -12.82 -10.77
CA SER A 118 -7.23 -11.65 -9.92
C SER A 118 -8.25 -10.55 -10.20
N LEU A 119 -8.59 -10.30 -11.48
CA LEU A 119 -9.65 -9.34 -11.86
C LEU A 119 -11.05 -9.82 -11.47
N GLU A 120 -11.33 -11.10 -11.55
CA GLU A 120 -12.60 -11.69 -11.09
C GLU A 120 -12.78 -11.51 -9.59
N ARG A 121 -11.71 -11.71 -8.80
CA ARG A 121 -11.71 -11.50 -7.34
C ARG A 121 -12.03 -10.06 -6.94
N VAL A 122 -11.66 -9.09 -7.76
CA VAL A 122 -12.03 -7.67 -7.53
C VAL A 122 -13.34 -7.27 -8.23
N GLY A 123 -14.14 -8.24 -8.72
CA GLY A 123 -15.44 -8.01 -9.35
C GLY A 123 -15.36 -7.45 -10.77
N LEU A 124 -14.25 -7.64 -11.48
CA LEU A 124 -14.03 -7.13 -12.83
C LEU A 124 -13.91 -8.19 -13.93
N GLY A 125 -14.42 -9.42 -13.68
CA GLY A 125 -14.41 -10.49 -14.69
C GLY A 125 -15.12 -10.14 -16.00
N HIS A 126 -16.07 -9.21 -15.97
CA HIS A 126 -16.78 -8.70 -17.14
C HIS A 126 -16.07 -7.55 -17.86
N ARG A 127 -14.91 -7.08 -17.35
CA ARG A 127 -14.16 -5.90 -17.83
C ARG A 127 -12.74 -6.23 -18.32
N LEU A 128 -12.38 -7.50 -18.45
CA LEU A 128 -11.01 -7.96 -18.72
C LEU A 128 -10.34 -7.27 -19.92
N LYS A 129 -11.10 -7.01 -20.99
CA LYS A 129 -10.61 -6.41 -22.24
C LYS A 129 -10.78 -4.90 -22.32
N ASN A 130 -11.42 -4.28 -21.32
CA ASN A 130 -11.59 -2.84 -21.30
C ASN A 130 -10.26 -2.12 -21.04
N ARG A 131 -10.07 -0.97 -21.66
CA ARG A 131 -8.93 -0.07 -21.41
C ARG A 131 -9.29 0.90 -20.27
N PRO A 132 -8.31 1.51 -19.60
CA PRO A 132 -8.57 2.44 -18.49
C PRO A 132 -9.59 3.53 -18.82
N GLY A 133 -9.55 4.13 -20.02
CA GLY A 133 -10.51 5.16 -20.43
C GLY A 133 -11.96 4.68 -20.58
N GLU A 134 -12.21 3.38 -20.58
CA GLU A 134 -13.53 2.74 -20.65
C GLU A 134 -14.04 2.27 -19.28
N LEU A 135 -13.25 2.50 -18.22
CA LEU A 135 -13.54 2.10 -16.85
C LEU A 135 -13.87 3.34 -16.00
N SER A 136 -14.81 3.18 -15.08
CA SER A 136 -15.05 4.19 -14.03
C SER A 136 -13.85 4.30 -13.10
N GLY A 137 -13.73 5.39 -12.33
CA GLY A 137 -12.63 5.57 -11.36
C GLY A 137 -12.54 4.43 -10.35
N GLY A 138 -13.67 3.97 -9.83
CA GLY A 138 -13.72 2.82 -8.92
C GLY A 138 -13.33 1.49 -9.61
N GLU A 139 -13.68 1.29 -10.89
CA GLU A 139 -13.20 0.12 -11.65
C GLU A 139 -11.69 0.20 -11.90
N GLN A 140 -11.16 1.37 -12.28
CA GLN A 140 -9.71 1.58 -12.42
C GLN A 140 -8.97 1.28 -11.12
N GLN A 141 -9.50 1.75 -9.97
CA GLN A 141 -8.91 1.47 -8.67
C GLN A 141 -8.90 -0.04 -8.36
N ARG A 142 -9.97 -0.77 -8.67
CA ARG A 142 -9.97 -2.22 -8.52
C ARG A 142 -8.99 -2.93 -9.44
N VAL A 143 -8.72 -2.44 -10.65
CA VAL A 143 -7.62 -2.94 -11.49
C VAL A 143 -6.27 -2.71 -10.79
N CYS A 144 -6.05 -1.54 -10.17
CA CYS A 144 -4.83 -1.25 -9.41
C CYS A 144 -4.66 -2.19 -8.21
N ILE A 145 -5.76 -2.52 -7.51
CA ILE A 145 -5.74 -3.49 -6.42
C ILE A 145 -5.36 -4.87 -6.94
N ALA A 146 -6.02 -5.36 -8.01
CA ALA A 146 -5.68 -6.65 -8.63
C ALA A 146 -4.20 -6.70 -9.03
N ARG A 147 -3.67 -5.63 -9.64
CA ARG A 147 -2.25 -5.50 -9.99
C ARG A 147 -1.33 -5.53 -8.77
N ALA A 148 -1.75 -4.93 -7.65
CA ALA A 148 -0.93 -4.88 -6.44
C ALA A 148 -0.84 -6.23 -5.73
N ILE A 149 -1.88 -7.08 -5.82
CA ILE A 149 -1.95 -8.36 -5.10
C ILE A 149 -1.59 -9.59 -5.93
N ILE A 150 -1.48 -9.47 -7.27
CA ILE A 150 -1.29 -10.62 -8.17
C ILE A 150 -0.07 -11.50 -7.80
N ASN A 151 0.97 -10.89 -7.26
CA ASN A 151 2.19 -11.59 -6.84
C ASN A 151 2.18 -11.98 -5.35
N SER A 152 1.02 -12.04 -4.71
CA SER A 152 0.84 -12.42 -3.29
C SER A 152 1.79 -11.69 -2.33
N PRO A 153 1.79 -10.34 -2.30
CA PRO A 153 2.67 -9.56 -1.45
C PRO A 153 2.42 -9.85 0.04
N LYS A 154 3.45 -9.66 0.87
CA LYS A 154 3.33 -9.73 2.33
C LYS A 154 2.99 -8.38 2.95
N LEU A 155 3.27 -7.30 2.23
CA LEU A 155 3.01 -5.92 2.62
C LEU A 155 2.27 -5.19 1.51
N LEU A 156 1.10 -4.64 1.83
CA LEU A 156 0.33 -3.78 0.94
C LEU A 156 0.44 -2.33 1.42
N LEU A 157 0.90 -1.45 0.54
CA LEU A 157 1.01 -0.02 0.79
C LEU A 157 -0.09 0.71 0.00
N GLY A 158 -0.84 1.58 0.65
CA GLY A 158 -1.86 2.42 0.02
C GLY A 158 -1.56 3.90 0.26
N ASP A 159 -1.28 4.65 -0.80
CA ASP A 159 -1.14 6.11 -0.74
C ASP A 159 -2.44 6.76 -1.21
N GLU A 160 -3.29 7.14 -0.28
CA GLU A 160 -4.62 7.71 -0.52
C GLU A 160 -5.46 6.94 -1.57
N PRO A 161 -5.61 5.62 -1.45
CA PRO A 161 -6.14 4.77 -2.52
C PRO A 161 -7.60 5.07 -2.89
N THR A 162 -8.29 5.90 -2.13
CA THR A 162 -9.69 6.30 -2.37
C THR A 162 -9.86 7.81 -2.55
N GLY A 163 -8.76 8.57 -2.61
CA GLY A 163 -8.79 10.03 -2.63
C GLY A 163 -9.48 10.65 -3.85
N ASN A 164 -9.61 9.89 -4.95
CA ASN A 164 -10.27 10.32 -6.19
C ASN A 164 -11.62 9.64 -6.43
N LEU A 165 -12.17 8.93 -5.43
CA LEU A 165 -13.41 8.16 -5.56
C LEU A 165 -14.59 8.85 -4.87
N ASP A 166 -15.79 8.61 -5.38
CA ASP A 166 -17.02 8.94 -4.66
C ASP A 166 -17.19 8.03 -3.42
N GLN A 167 -18.09 8.41 -2.53
CA GLN A 167 -18.30 7.71 -1.26
C GLN A 167 -18.70 6.24 -1.45
N LYS A 168 -19.55 5.93 -2.43
CA LYS A 168 -19.97 4.55 -2.72
C LYS A 168 -18.81 3.71 -3.21
N SER A 169 -18.02 4.21 -4.14
CA SER A 169 -16.82 3.54 -4.66
C SER A 169 -15.76 3.38 -3.57
N THR A 170 -15.61 4.36 -2.68
CA THR A 170 -14.73 4.29 -1.51
C THR A 170 -15.11 3.12 -0.61
N LEU A 171 -16.38 2.99 -0.22
CA LEU A 171 -16.86 1.88 0.61
C LEU A 171 -16.59 0.53 -0.04
N MET A 172 -16.92 0.38 -1.33
CA MET A 172 -16.67 -0.87 -2.07
C MET A 172 -15.19 -1.25 -2.12
N VAL A 173 -14.30 -0.27 -2.29
CA VAL A 173 -12.84 -0.49 -2.29
C VAL A 173 -12.34 -0.88 -0.90
N MET A 174 -12.84 -0.25 0.15
CA MET A 174 -12.43 -0.56 1.52
C MET A 174 -12.93 -1.94 1.98
N GLU A 175 -14.16 -2.32 1.64
CA GLU A 175 -14.72 -3.67 1.87
C GLU A 175 -13.88 -4.72 1.16
N LEU A 176 -13.60 -4.51 -0.14
CA LEU A 176 -12.76 -5.39 -0.94
C LEU A 176 -11.36 -5.59 -0.31
N LEU A 177 -10.70 -4.51 0.10
CA LEU A 177 -9.37 -4.60 0.74
C LEU A 177 -9.42 -5.37 2.07
N LYS A 178 -10.50 -5.20 2.84
CA LYS A 178 -10.72 -5.95 4.09
C LYS A 178 -10.89 -7.45 3.82
N GLU A 179 -11.69 -7.83 2.82
CA GLU A 179 -11.89 -9.22 2.41
C GLU A 179 -10.59 -9.85 1.94
N LEU A 180 -9.88 -9.19 1.01
CA LEU A 180 -8.59 -9.67 0.49
C LEU A 180 -7.54 -9.84 1.60
N ARG A 181 -7.48 -8.90 2.56
CA ARG A 181 -6.57 -9.02 3.71
C ARG A 181 -6.93 -10.22 4.58
N ALA A 182 -8.20 -10.50 4.81
CA ALA A 182 -8.64 -11.65 5.60
C ALA A 182 -8.25 -12.98 4.96
N GLU A 183 -8.29 -13.06 3.62
CA GLU A 183 -7.91 -14.23 2.84
C GLU A 183 -6.39 -14.43 2.79
N GLU A 184 -5.65 -13.38 2.40
CA GLU A 184 -4.21 -13.47 2.09
C GLU A 184 -3.30 -13.12 3.26
N LYS A 185 -3.85 -12.52 4.33
CA LYS A 185 -3.16 -12.18 5.59
C LYS A 185 -1.96 -11.24 5.42
N PHE A 186 -1.95 -10.40 4.39
CA PHE A 186 -0.91 -9.38 4.23
C PHE A 186 -1.06 -8.27 5.28
N THR A 187 0.05 -7.65 5.62
CA THR A 187 0.09 -6.43 6.44
C THR A 187 -0.25 -5.23 5.55
N VAL A 188 -1.00 -4.27 6.09
CA VAL A 188 -1.38 -3.05 5.35
C VAL A 188 -0.81 -1.82 6.03
N ILE A 189 -0.17 -0.94 5.25
CA ILE A 189 0.03 0.47 5.63
C ILE A 189 -0.78 1.33 4.68
N MET A 190 -1.70 2.10 5.21
CA MET A 190 -2.55 2.98 4.44
C MET A 190 -2.35 4.44 4.88
N VAL A 191 -1.92 5.27 3.95
CA VAL A 191 -1.86 6.71 4.14
C VAL A 191 -3.19 7.31 3.71
N THR A 192 -3.80 8.13 4.55
CA THR A 192 -5.02 8.87 4.21
C THR A 192 -5.17 10.13 5.07
N HIS A 193 -5.90 11.12 4.58
CA HIS A 193 -6.38 12.25 5.37
C HIS A 193 -7.88 12.12 5.72
N ASN A 194 -8.57 11.09 5.20
CA ASN A 194 -9.99 10.82 5.44
C ASN A 194 -10.17 9.95 6.70
N GLN A 195 -10.90 10.48 7.69
CA GLN A 195 -11.17 9.77 8.96
C GLN A 195 -12.04 8.52 8.78
N GLU A 196 -13.00 8.53 7.82
CA GLU A 196 -13.83 7.36 7.54
C GLU A 196 -12.99 6.21 7.01
N VAL A 197 -12.01 6.51 6.13
CA VAL A 197 -11.06 5.53 5.61
C VAL A 197 -10.10 5.06 6.70
N ALA A 198 -9.61 5.97 7.54
CA ALA A 198 -8.75 5.61 8.67
C ALA A 198 -9.43 4.64 9.65
N ALA A 199 -10.75 4.74 9.72
CA ALA A 199 -11.57 3.89 10.55
C ALA A 199 -11.55 2.39 10.19
N TRP A 200 -11.02 2.00 9.04
CA TRP A 200 -10.89 0.59 8.63
C TRP A 200 -9.63 -0.08 9.20
N GLY A 201 -8.63 0.70 9.62
CA GLY A 201 -7.41 0.17 10.23
C GLY A 201 -7.62 -0.39 11.64
N ASP A 202 -6.76 -1.33 12.02
CA ASP A 202 -6.71 -1.85 13.40
C ASP A 202 -6.12 -0.79 14.35
N ARG A 203 -5.20 0.04 13.82
CA ARG A 203 -4.49 1.11 14.53
C ARG A 203 -4.28 2.30 13.60
N THR A 204 -4.36 3.50 14.17
CA THR A 204 -4.11 4.75 13.46
C THR A 204 -3.00 5.52 14.16
N ILE A 205 -2.00 5.95 13.40
CA ILE A 205 -0.97 6.89 13.87
C ILE A 205 -1.13 8.23 13.18
N TYR A 206 -0.81 9.30 13.90
CA TYR A 206 -0.91 10.67 13.40
C TYR A 206 0.48 11.29 13.31
N LEU A 207 0.86 11.69 12.10
CA LEU A 207 2.09 12.43 11.85
C LEU A 207 1.81 13.92 11.73
N ASN A 208 2.66 14.74 12.38
CA ASN A 208 2.69 16.18 12.21
C ASN A 208 4.14 16.66 12.16
N ASP A 209 4.50 17.44 11.13
CA ASP A 209 5.84 17.97 10.91
C ASP A 209 6.95 16.91 11.05
N GLY A 210 6.72 15.72 10.49
CA GLY A 210 7.64 14.58 10.52
C GLY A 210 7.70 13.84 11.85
N MET A 211 6.87 14.15 12.84
CA MET A 211 6.80 13.48 14.16
C MET A 211 5.54 12.66 14.32
N LEU A 212 5.66 11.55 15.02
CA LEU A 212 4.52 10.82 15.58
C LEU A 212 3.97 11.61 16.79
N VAL A 213 2.75 12.13 16.67
CA VAL A 213 2.12 12.95 17.72
C VAL A 213 0.98 12.25 18.46
N ARG A 214 0.42 11.21 17.87
CA ARG A 214 -0.71 10.47 18.45
C ARG A 214 -0.80 9.07 17.86
N GLU A 215 -1.24 8.13 18.68
CA GLU A 215 -1.53 6.76 18.28
C GLU A 215 -2.87 6.33 18.89
N GLU A 216 -3.70 5.65 18.09
CA GLU A 216 -4.99 5.12 18.50
C GLU A 216 -5.12 3.67 18.03
N SER A 217 -5.31 2.76 18.97
CA SER A 217 -5.61 1.36 18.67
C SER A 217 -7.12 1.14 18.81
N ARG A 218 -7.72 0.48 17.83
CA ARG A 218 -9.06 -0.04 17.98
C ARG A 218 -8.98 -1.33 18.79
N LEU A 219 -9.56 -1.32 19.98
CA LEU A 219 -9.81 -2.55 20.71
C LEU A 219 -10.65 -3.45 19.78
N LYS A 220 -10.11 -4.62 19.42
CA LYS A 220 -10.95 -5.69 18.85
C LYS A 220 -12.00 -5.99 19.92
N VAL A 221 -13.23 -5.54 19.71
CA VAL A 221 -14.36 -6.08 20.47
C VAL A 221 -14.37 -7.56 20.08
N ALA A 222 -13.96 -8.42 21.02
CA ALA A 222 -14.09 -9.86 20.84
C ALA A 222 -15.57 -10.12 20.60
N GLU A 223 -15.91 -10.56 19.40
CA GLU A 223 -17.22 -11.15 19.13
C GLU A 223 -17.31 -12.40 20.05
N VAL A 224 -18.19 -12.29 21.04
CA VAL A 224 -18.55 -13.37 21.97
C VAL A 224 -19.54 -14.31 21.26
#